data_22f97cc4e81a52c9c7b27d22679857e2
#
_entry.id   22f97cc4e81a52c9c7b27d22679857e2
#
_cell.length_a   1.000
_cell.length_b   1.000
_cell.length_c   1.000
_cell.angle_alpha   90.00
_cell.angle_beta   90.00
_cell.angle_gamma   90.00
#
_symmetry.space_group_name_H-M   'P 1'
#
loop_
_entity.id
_entity.type
_entity.pdbx_description
1 polymer ?
#
loop_
_entity_poly.entity_id
_entity_poly.type
_entity_poly.pdbx_seq_one_letter_code
_entity_poly.pdbx_strand_id
1 'polypeptide(L)'
;MAHEMGHYVERHIYWGIAYGVALSFVGFWLAFHAYRLILQRWGSLWGMRGERDLAALPILLLLISLMSFVSAPAQNAFSRVIEHRADVYAMKMTGDGEAGIHAFQQIAKENLSPVTQPKVVQWFRGSHPTIVERILYFEQFTK
;
A
#
# COMPACT_ATOMS: atom_id res chain seq x y z
N MET A 1 -17.59 10.37 -8.38
CA MET A 1 -18.13 9.25 -9.19
C MET A 1 -17.19 8.83 -10.33
N ALA A 2 -16.68 9.74 -11.18
CA ALA A 2 -15.79 9.35 -12.30
C ALA A 2 -14.49 8.63 -11.85
N HIS A 3 -13.90 9.02 -10.72
CA HIS A 3 -12.76 8.34 -10.11
C HIS A 3 -13.07 6.87 -9.75
N GLU A 4 -14.20 6.61 -9.10
CA GLU A 4 -14.64 5.25 -8.75
C GLU A 4 -14.91 4.40 -10.00
N MET A 5 -15.47 5.01 -11.05
CA MET A 5 -15.62 4.36 -12.35
C MET A 5 -14.25 3.96 -12.95
N GLY A 6 -13.22 4.77 -12.74
CA GLY A 6 -11.85 4.47 -13.13
C GLY A 6 -11.35 3.17 -12.50
N HIS A 7 -11.56 2.98 -11.21
CA HIS A 7 -11.20 1.72 -10.53
C HIS A 7 -11.91 0.51 -11.12
N TYR A 8 -13.19 0.66 -11.47
CA TYR A 8 -13.99 -0.42 -12.04
C TYR A 8 -13.55 -0.76 -13.47
N VAL A 9 -13.46 0.25 -14.34
CA VAL A 9 -13.15 0.08 -15.78
C VAL A 9 -11.73 -0.46 -15.98
N GLU A 10 -10.76 0.05 -15.23
CA GLU A 10 -9.35 -0.40 -15.28
C GLU A 10 -9.11 -1.68 -14.46
N ARG A 11 -10.15 -2.24 -13.87
CA ARG A 11 -10.10 -3.52 -13.11
C ARG A 11 -9.07 -3.50 -11.97
N HIS A 12 -8.93 -2.37 -11.29
CA HIS A 12 -7.93 -2.18 -10.24
C HIS A 12 -8.05 -3.19 -9.10
N ILE A 13 -9.26 -3.68 -8.81
CA ILE A 13 -9.50 -4.73 -7.80
C ILE A 13 -8.75 -6.03 -8.15
N TYR A 14 -8.80 -6.45 -9.42
CA TYR A 14 -8.12 -7.68 -9.86
C TYR A 14 -6.61 -7.54 -9.80
N TRP A 15 -6.09 -6.38 -10.23
CA TRP A 15 -4.66 -6.08 -10.12
C TRP A 15 -4.20 -6.00 -8.66
N GLY A 16 -5.02 -5.41 -7.79
CA GLY A 16 -4.76 -5.36 -6.35
C GLY A 16 -4.68 -6.75 -5.72
N ILE A 17 -5.64 -7.63 -6.05
CA ILE A 17 -5.65 -9.02 -5.59
C ILE A 17 -4.41 -9.76 -6.11
N ALA A 18 -4.13 -9.70 -7.42
CA ALA A 18 -2.98 -10.37 -8.01
C ALA A 18 -1.65 -9.92 -7.39
N TYR A 19 -1.47 -8.60 -7.22
CA TYR A 19 -0.30 -8.04 -6.56
C TYR A 19 -0.20 -8.49 -5.10
N GLY A 20 -1.30 -8.41 -4.33
CA GLY A 20 -1.35 -8.83 -2.94
C GLY A 20 -1.03 -10.32 -2.75
N VAL A 21 -1.57 -11.19 -3.61
CA VAL A 21 -1.26 -12.63 -3.61
C VAL A 21 0.22 -12.87 -3.90
N ALA A 22 0.78 -12.23 -4.94
CA ALA A 22 2.19 -12.39 -5.29
C ALA A 22 3.11 -11.91 -4.15
N LEU A 23 2.82 -10.75 -3.57
CA LEU A 23 3.58 -10.19 -2.46
C LEU A 23 3.50 -11.06 -1.19
N SER A 24 2.30 -11.58 -0.88
CA SER A 24 2.09 -12.49 0.25
C SER A 24 2.82 -13.80 0.04
N PHE A 25 2.80 -14.36 -1.17
CA PHE A 25 3.54 -15.59 -1.49
C PHE A 25 5.05 -15.40 -1.25
N VAL A 26 5.62 -14.31 -1.75
CA VAL A 26 7.05 -13.99 -1.53
C VAL A 26 7.33 -13.79 -0.04
N GLY A 27 6.47 -13.04 0.66
CA GLY A 27 6.61 -12.78 2.10
C GLY A 27 6.57 -14.06 2.94
N PHE A 28 5.61 -14.96 2.68
CA PHE A 28 5.53 -16.23 3.39
C PHE A 28 6.68 -17.17 3.03
N TRP A 29 7.13 -17.18 1.78
CA TRP A 29 8.29 -17.96 1.36
C TRP A 29 9.55 -17.49 2.11
N LEU A 30 9.80 -16.19 2.17
CA LEU A 30 10.92 -15.64 2.92
C LEU A 30 10.81 -15.90 4.41
N ALA A 31 9.62 -15.69 5.00
CA ALA A 31 9.37 -15.94 6.42
C ALA A 31 9.60 -17.42 6.78
N PHE A 32 9.15 -18.36 5.92
CA PHE A 32 9.36 -19.79 6.11
C PHE A 32 10.84 -20.15 6.12
N HIS A 33 11.61 -19.67 5.15
CA HIS A 33 13.04 -19.94 5.10
C HIS A 33 13.81 -19.30 6.27
N ALA A 34 13.47 -18.06 6.63
CA ALA A 34 14.05 -17.40 7.80
C ALA A 34 13.71 -18.14 9.09
N TYR A 35 12.46 -18.57 9.27
CA TYR A 35 12.02 -19.36 10.41
C TYR A 35 12.84 -20.65 10.57
N ARG A 36 12.99 -21.42 9.50
CA ARG A 36 13.78 -22.65 9.53
C ARG A 36 15.26 -22.37 9.86
N LEU A 37 15.84 -21.35 9.25
CA LEU A 37 17.23 -20.96 9.51
C LEU A 37 17.43 -20.57 10.99
N ILE A 38 16.53 -19.79 11.56
CA ILE A 38 16.57 -19.36 12.95
C ILE A 38 16.48 -20.57 13.88
N LEU A 39 15.53 -21.47 13.64
CA LEU A 39 15.38 -22.66 14.47
C LEU A 39 16.57 -23.63 14.38
N GLN A 40 17.12 -23.83 13.19
CA GLN A 40 18.31 -24.65 12.99
C GLN A 40 19.54 -24.08 13.72
N ARG A 41 19.66 -22.74 13.75
CA ARG A 41 20.82 -22.08 14.34
C ARG A 41 20.74 -21.90 15.86
N TRP A 42 19.54 -21.58 16.37
CA TRP A 42 19.36 -21.19 17.78
C TRP A 42 18.26 -21.96 18.50
N GLY A 43 17.47 -22.80 17.82
CA GLY A 43 16.33 -23.49 18.43
C GLY A 43 16.72 -24.34 19.63
N SER A 44 17.83 -25.08 19.55
CA SER A 44 18.34 -25.90 20.67
C SER A 44 18.76 -25.05 21.86
N LEU A 45 19.35 -23.88 21.64
CA LEU A 45 19.73 -22.95 22.72
C LEU A 45 18.52 -22.41 23.47
N TRP A 46 17.38 -22.32 22.81
CA TRP A 46 16.11 -21.87 23.40
C TRP A 46 15.22 -23.02 23.90
N GLY A 47 15.75 -24.26 23.90
CA GLY A 47 15.03 -25.44 24.36
C GLY A 47 13.87 -25.88 23.45
N MET A 48 13.83 -25.40 22.19
CA MET A 48 12.79 -25.76 21.23
C MET A 48 13.03 -27.15 20.64
N ARG A 49 11.96 -27.95 20.52
CA ARG A 49 12.02 -29.34 20.05
C ARG A 49 11.93 -29.48 18.54
N GLY A 50 11.83 -28.38 17.79
CA GLY A 50 11.76 -28.33 16.33
C GLY A 50 10.73 -27.38 15.78
N GLU A 51 10.51 -27.46 14.46
CA GLU A 51 9.65 -26.52 13.71
C GLU A 51 8.16 -26.56 14.14
N ARG A 52 7.71 -27.65 14.77
CA ARG A 52 6.33 -27.83 15.24
C ARG A 52 6.14 -27.53 16.73
N ASP A 53 7.17 -27.08 17.41
CA ASP A 53 7.06 -26.70 18.81
C ASP A 53 6.29 -25.39 18.95
N LEU A 54 5.24 -25.36 19.76
CA LEU A 54 4.46 -24.15 20.03
C LEU A 54 5.31 -23.02 20.62
N ALA A 55 6.42 -23.36 21.30
CA ALA A 55 7.38 -22.35 21.78
C ALA A 55 8.02 -21.54 20.64
N ALA A 56 7.99 -22.03 19.40
CA ALA A 56 8.49 -21.32 18.24
C ALA A 56 7.47 -20.36 17.60
N LEU A 57 6.20 -20.38 18.03
CA LEU A 57 5.14 -19.52 17.51
C LEU A 57 5.48 -18.02 17.57
N PRO A 58 6.05 -17.47 18.66
CA PRO A 58 6.44 -16.06 18.71
C PRO A 58 7.43 -15.65 17.62
N ILE A 59 8.36 -16.54 17.24
CA ILE A 59 9.31 -16.28 16.16
C ILE A 59 8.58 -16.18 14.82
N LEU A 60 7.65 -17.10 14.56
CA LEU A 60 6.83 -17.07 13.34
C LEU A 60 6.01 -15.78 13.24
N LEU A 61 5.34 -15.39 14.32
CA LEU A 61 4.55 -14.17 14.37
C LEU A 61 5.41 -12.91 14.17
N LEU A 62 6.61 -12.89 14.78
CA LEU A 62 7.56 -11.79 14.59
C LEU A 62 8.01 -11.69 13.12
N LEU A 63 8.33 -12.82 12.47
CA LEU A 63 8.74 -12.84 11.07
C LEU A 63 7.62 -12.38 10.15
N ILE A 64 6.38 -12.82 10.37
CA ILE A 64 5.21 -12.36 9.60
C ILE A 64 5.02 -10.85 9.77
N SER A 65 5.11 -10.36 11.00
CA SER A 65 4.99 -8.92 11.31
C SER A 65 6.10 -8.11 10.63
N LEU A 66 7.34 -8.61 10.66
CA LEU A 66 8.48 -7.96 10.01
C LEU A 66 8.31 -7.94 8.49
N MET A 67 7.87 -9.04 7.88
CA MET A 67 7.61 -9.10 6.43
C MET A 67 6.48 -8.13 6.03
N SER A 68 5.41 -8.05 6.82
CA SER A 68 4.33 -7.09 6.60
C SER A 68 4.82 -5.65 6.69
N PHE A 69 5.65 -5.35 7.67
CA PHE A 69 6.25 -4.02 7.85
C PHE A 69 7.17 -3.65 6.66
N VAL A 70 8.05 -4.54 6.26
CA VAL A 70 8.99 -4.31 5.14
C VAL A 70 8.26 -4.21 3.79
N SER A 71 7.15 -4.92 3.61
CA SER A 71 6.36 -4.86 2.38
C SER A 71 5.43 -3.64 2.28
N ALA A 72 5.17 -2.93 3.38
CA ALA A 72 4.25 -1.79 3.40
C ALA A 72 4.59 -0.69 2.37
N PRO A 73 5.86 -0.25 2.20
CA PRO A 73 6.19 0.74 1.17
C PRO A 73 5.88 0.28 -0.25
N ALA A 74 6.07 -1.00 -0.55
CA ALA A 74 5.78 -1.56 -1.87
C ALA A 74 4.26 -1.60 -2.13
N GLN A 75 3.46 -2.00 -1.14
CA GLN A 75 1.99 -1.96 -1.21
C GLN A 75 1.49 -0.53 -1.40
N ASN A 76 2.01 0.43 -0.62
CA ASN A 76 1.63 1.83 -0.73
C ASN A 76 2.04 2.44 -2.07
N ALA A 77 3.22 2.09 -2.60
CA ALA A 77 3.64 2.54 -3.93
C ALA A 77 2.69 2.03 -5.01
N PHE A 78 2.32 0.75 -4.98
CA PHE A 78 1.35 0.18 -5.90
C PHE A 78 -0.02 0.87 -5.78
N SER A 79 -0.50 1.09 -4.56
CA SER A 79 -1.76 1.80 -4.30
C SER A 79 -1.74 3.21 -4.91
N ARG A 80 -0.67 3.99 -4.72
CA ARG A 80 -0.55 5.34 -5.30
C ARG A 80 -0.60 5.33 -6.83
N VAL A 81 -0.02 4.31 -7.48
CA VAL A 81 -0.11 4.17 -8.95
C VAL A 81 -1.56 3.94 -9.39
N ILE A 82 -2.29 3.07 -8.71
CA ILE A 82 -3.70 2.79 -8.98
C ILE A 82 -4.56 4.04 -8.78
N GLU A 83 -4.35 4.78 -7.69
CA GLU A 83 -5.06 6.03 -7.40
C GLU A 83 -4.81 7.08 -8.48
N HIS A 84 -3.55 7.25 -8.88
CA HIS A 84 -3.22 8.19 -9.95
C HIS A 84 -3.89 7.80 -11.27
N ARG A 85 -3.95 6.51 -11.61
CA ARG A 85 -4.66 6.05 -12.83
C ARG A 85 -6.15 6.32 -12.76
N ALA A 86 -6.78 6.16 -11.60
CA ALA A 86 -8.18 6.51 -11.40
C ALA A 86 -8.43 8.03 -11.57
N ASP A 87 -7.49 8.87 -11.11
CA ASP A 87 -7.54 10.32 -11.34
C ASP A 87 -7.39 10.66 -12.83
N VAL A 88 -6.46 10.01 -13.54
CA VAL A 88 -6.29 10.16 -14.99
C VAL A 88 -7.57 9.79 -15.73
N TYR A 89 -8.20 8.68 -15.33
CA TYR A 89 -9.48 8.26 -15.92
C TYR A 89 -10.57 9.31 -15.68
N ALA A 90 -10.72 9.77 -14.43
CA ALA A 90 -11.69 10.79 -14.07
C ALA A 90 -11.52 12.07 -14.92
N MET A 91 -10.29 12.50 -15.09
CA MET A 91 -9.95 13.67 -15.90
C MET A 91 -10.30 13.48 -17.37
N LYS A 92 -10.00 12.32 -17.95
CA LYS A 92 -10.35 11.99 -19.35
C LYS A 92 -11.86 11.95 -19.58
N MET A 93 -12.62 11.52 -18.59
CA MET A 93 -14.08 11.38 -18.69
C MET A 93 -14.82 12.71 -18.49
N THR A 94 -14.33 13.58 -17.61
CA THR A 94 -15.04 14.82 -17.25
C THR A 94 -14.51 16.05 -18.00
N GLY A 95 -13.21 16.08 -18.28
CA GLY A 95 -12.53 17.27 -18.82
C GLY A 95 -12.53 18.46 -17.84
N ASP A 96 -12.99 18.26 -16.61
CA ASP A 96 -13.24 19.32 -15.62
C ASP A 96 -12.22 19.26 -14.49
N GLY A 97 -11.08 19.94 -14.70
CA GLY A 97 -10.01 20.05 -13.70
C GLY A 97 -10.45 20.85 -12.47
N GLU A 98 -11.29 21.88 -12.63
CA GLU A 98 -11.75 22.70 -11.51
C GLU A 98 -12.62 21.91 -10.54
N ALA A 99 -13.56 21.12 -11.05
CA ALA A 99 -14.37 20.24 -10.19
C ALA A 99 -13.49 19.24 -9.40
N GLY A 100 -12.41 18.72 -10.02
CA GLY A 100 -11.45 17.85 -9.34
C GLY A 100 -10.72 18.57 -8.21
N ILE A 101 -10.21 19.78 -8.45
CA ILE A 101 -9.54 20.62 -7.46
C ILE A 101 -10.48 20.90 -6.27
N HIS A 102 -11.72 21.36 -6.57
CA HIS A 102 -12.71 21.64 -5.55
C HIS A 102 -13.03 20.41 -4.67
N ALA A 103 -13.16 19.24 -5.29
CA ALA A 103 -13.40 17.99 -4.55
C ALA A 103 -12.27 17.68 -3.57
N PHE A 104 -11.00 17.81 -3.98
CA PHE A 104 -9.86 17.57 -3.08
C PHE A 104 -9.70 18.63 -2.00
N GLN A 105 -10.03 19.87 -2.29
CA GLN A 105 -10.06 20.95 -1.28
C GLN A 105 -11.14 20.67 -0.22
N GLN A 106 -12.30 20.16 -0.62
CA GLN A 106 -13.36 19.80 0.30
C GLN A 106 -12.98 18.59 1.16
N ILE A 107 -12.41 17.55 0.56
CA ILE A 107 -11.87 16.37 1.29
C ILE A 107 -10.83 16.81 2.32
N ALA A 108 -9.92 17.73 1.96
CA ALA A 108 -8.92 18.24 2.89
C ALA A 108 -9.54 18.94 4.11
N LYS A 109 -10.58 19.74 3.89
CA LYS A 109 -11.29 20.46 4.95
C LYS A 109 -12.06 19.51 5.88
N GLU A 110 -12.78 18.56 5.31
CA GLU A 110 -13.64 17.64 6.08
C GLU A 110 -12.84 16.62 6.89
N ASN A 111 -11.76 16.10 6.33
CA ASN A 111 -10.95 15.05 6.98
C ASN A 111 -9.83 15.60 7.87
N LEU A 112 -9.65 16.93 7.96
CA LEU A 112 -8.51 17.55 8.67
C LEU A 112 -7.16 16.91 8.27
N SER A 113 -7.10 16.42 7.03
CA SER A 113 -5.94 15.69 6.53
C SER A 113 -4.76 16.64 6.34
N PRO A 114 -3.56 16.26 6.74
CA PRO A 114 -2.39 17.09 6.47
C PRO A 114 -2.22 17.23 4.95
N VAL A 115 -2.21 18.47 4.48
CA VAL A 115 -2.07 18.80 3.06
C VAL A 115 -0.73 18.33 2.51
N THR A 116 0.30 18.35 3.37
CA THR A 116 1.64 17.85 3.06
C THR A 116 2.15 16.96 4.19
N GLN A 117 2.86 15.90 3.82
CA GLN A 117 3.52 14.99 4.77
C GLN A 117 5.01 14.91 4.45
N PRO A 118 5.87 14.67 5.46
CA PRO A 118 7.28 14.37 5.20
C PRO A 118 7.40 13.21 4.19
N LYS A 119 8.30 13.33 3.22
CA LYS A 119 8.45 12.33 2.14
C LYS A 119 8.64 10.90 2.65
N VAL A 120 9.37 10.73 3.76
CA VAL A 120 9.57 9.41 4.37
C VAL A 120 8.26 8.82 4.90
N VAL A 121 7.43 9.64 5.55
CA VAL A 121 6.11 9.22 6.06
C VAL A 121 5.19 8.87 4.89
N GLN A 122 5.16 9.72 3.86
CA GLN A 122 4.37 9.47 2.65
C GLN A 122 4.81 8.19 1.94
N TRP A 123 6.13 7.96 1.81
CA TRP A 123 6.66 6.76 1.19
C TRP A 123 6.26 5.50 1.95
N PHE A 124 6.34 5.53 3.30
CA PHE A 124 6.10 4.36 4.13
C PHE A 124 4.63 4.11 4.43
N ARG A 125 3.82 5.16 4.68
CA ARG A 125 2.43 5.06 5.16
C ARG A 125 1.38 5.58 4.19
N GLY A 126 1.77 6.38 3.19
CA GLY A 126 0.84 6.99 2.24
C GLY A 126 0.37 6.00 1.18
N SER A 127 -0.84 5.52 1.30
CA SER A 127 -1.50 4.67 0.30
C SER A 127 -2.08 5.45 -0.88
N HIS A 128 -2.23 6.76 -0.75
CA HIS A 128 -2.72 7.67 -1.79
C HIS A 128 -1.68 8.74 -2.10
N PRO A 129 -1.65 9.31 -3.32
CA PRO A 129 -0.91 10.54 -3.58
C PRO A 129 -1.39 11.65 -2.62
N THR A 130 -0.51 12.57 -2.27
CA THR A 130 -0.91 13.70 -1.41
C THR A 130 -1.97 14.56 -2.10
N ILE A 131 -2.78 15.25 -1.30
CA ILE A 131 -3.80 16.17 -1.84
C ILE A 131 -3.16 17.23 -2.74
N VAL A 132 -1.97 17.71 -2.36
CA VAL A 132 -1.20 18.68 -3.18
C VAL A 132 -0.82 18.06 -4.54
N GLU A 133 -0.29 16.84 -4.56
CA GLU A 133 0.07 16.17 -5.81
C GLU A 133 -1.15 15.99 -6.73
N ARG A 134 -2.30 15.64 -6.14
CA ARG A 134 -3.54 15.47 -6.90
C ARG A 134 -4.07 16.79 -7.43
N ILE A 135 -4.08 17.87 -6.63
CA ILE A 135 -4.48 19.21 -7.08
C ILE A 135 -3.57 19.70 -8.21
N LEU A 136 -2.24 19.61 -8.05
CA LEU A 136 -1.27 20.02 -9.08
C LEU A 136 -1.45 19.22 -10.38
N TYR A 137 -1.86 17.96 -10.28
CA TYR A 137 -2.19 17.17 -11.48
C TYR A 137 -3.42 17.72 -12.20
N PHE A 138 -4.50 18.05 -11.47
CA PHE A 138 -5.72 18.58 -12.07
C PHE A 138 -5.55 20.02 -12.61
N GLU A 139 -4.72 20.85 -11.99
CA GLU A 139 -4.39 22.21 -12.47
C GLU A 139 -3.80 22.23 -13.89
N GLN A 140 -3.14 21.16 -14.32
CA GLN A 140 -2.60 21.07 -15.68
C GLN A 140 -3.68 21.08 -16.76
N PHE A 141 -4.92 20.81 -16.41
CA PHE A 141 -6.07 20.71 -17.33
C PHE A 141 -7.07 21.85 -17.18
N THR A 142 -6.80 22.84 -16.32
CA THR A 142 -7.64 24.04 -16.15
C THR A 142 -7.21 25.22 -17.04
N LYS A 143 -6.24 24.99 -17.96
CA LYS A 143 -5.71 26.02 -18.87
C LYS A 143 -6.40 26.00 -20.21
#